data_67f4ce2b4b015183a3001690e748ea78
#
_entry.id   67f4ce2b4b015183a3001690e748ea78
#
_cell.length_a   1.000
_cell.length_b   1.000
_cell.length_c   1.000
_cell.angle_alpha   90.00
_cell.angle_beta   90.00
_cell.angle_gamma   90.00
#
_symmetry.space_group_name_H-M   'P 1'
#
loop_
_entity.id
_entity.type
_entity.pdbx_description
1 polymer ?
#
loop_
_entity_poly.entity_id
_entity_poly.type
_entity_poly.pdbx_seq_one_letter_code
_entity_poly.pdbx_strand_id
1 'polypeptide(L)'
;MKNLRNFVKKFFIFSLILLGFLAIRSNNSFADTFYKNDIKVRINKDGSADIESIMDFQPSKGTEYYIPIGNLGTSKIVNFKVSEIQNGKEIPYESLENWNTKKSRQEKSGKSGVLKTSNGYELCFGFGEYQRKTFVLRYRVTNFIKLLNDSDMIFWKFVNDRLSAAPKEVKITI
;
A
#
# COMPACT_ATOMS: atom_id res chain seq x y z
N MET A 1 -16.90 36.36 52.57
CA MET A 1 -17.16 34.92 52.33
C MET A 1 -17.95 34.64 51.07
N LYS A 2 -18.93 35.43 50.62
CA LYS A 2 -19.71 35.22 49.37
C LYS A 2 -18.85 35.27 48.07
N ASN A 3 -17.89 36.20 48.00
CA ASN A 3 -17.03 36.37 46.82
C ASN A 3 -16.06 35.19 46.59
N LEU A 4 -15.51 34.61 47.64
CA LEU A 4 -14.60 33.48 47.57
C LEU A 4 -15.34 32.22 47.04
N ARG A 5 -16.57 32.01 47.51
CA ARG A 5 -17.40 30.87 47.07
C ARG A 5 -17.79 30.96 45.59
N ASN A 6 -18.04 32.17 45.08
CA ASN A 6 -18.32 32.40 43.66
C ASN A 6 -17.08 32.25 42.80
N PHE A 7 -15.90 32.64 43.30
CA PHE A 7 -14.63 32.44 42.59
C PHE A 7 -14.30 30.96 42.45
N VAL A 8 -14.42 30.18 43.52
CA VAL A 8 -14.17 28.73 43.51
C VAL A 8 -15.14 28.01 42.57
N LYS A 9 -16.43 28.38 42.51
CA LYS A 9 -17.39 27.80 41.58
C LYS A 9 -17.02 28.07 40.11
N LYS A 10 -16.64 29.31 39.78
CA LYS A 10 -16.22 29.68 38.42
C LYS A 10 -14.94 28.95 37.99
N PHE A 11 -13.98 28.81 38.93
CA PHE A 11 -12.75 28.07 38.65
C PHE A 11 -13.03 26.57 38.41
N PHE A 12 -13.93 25.97 39.18
CA PHE A 12 -14.31 24.57 38.99
C PHE A 12 -15.02 24.32 37.65
N ILE A 13 -15.92 25.23 37.24
CA ILE A 13 -16.62 25.16 35.95
C ILE A 13 -15.61 25.29 34.77
N PHE A 14 -14.66 26.23 34.88
CA PHE A 14 -13.63 26.44 33.88
C PHE A 14 -12.70 25.22 33.74
N SER A 15 -12.32 24.61 34.89
CA SER A 15 -11.52 23.39 34.93
C SER A 15 -12.24 22.21 34.31
N LEU A 16 -13.55 22.06 34.52
CA LEU A 16 -14.37 20.99 33.89
C LEU A 16 -14.48 21.17 32.38
N ILE A 17 -14.64 22.40 31.90
CA ILE A 17 -14.68 22.71 30.46
C ILE A 17 -13.32 22.42 29.84
N LEU A 18 -12.22 22.77 30.50
CA LEU A 18 -10.86 22.49 30.00
C LEU A 18 -10.58 20.97 29.95
N LEU A 19 -11.00 20.20 30.96
CA LEU A 19 -10.92 18.73 30.93
C LEU A 19 -11.77 18.12 29.79
N GLY A 20 -12.96 18.67 29.54
CA GLY A 20 -13.83 18.25 28.41
C GLY A 20 -13.17 18.47 27.05
N PHE A 21 -12.45 19.58 26.87
CA PHE A 21 -11.71 19.86 25.62
C PHE A 21 -10.50 18.94 25.43
N LEU A 22 -9.85 18.48 26.50
CA LEU A 22 -8.74 17.52 26.45
C LEU A 22 -9.20 16.09 26.12
N ALA A 23 -10.44 15.72 26.49
CA ALA A 23 -11.00 14.41 26.24
C ALA A 23 -11.46 14.19 24.77
N ILE A 24 -11.63 15.27 23.97
CA ILE A 24 -12.14 15.20 22.60
C ILE A 24 -11.00 14.94 21.58
N ARG A 25 -9.76 14.95 21.99
CA ARG A 25 -8.63 14.54 21.11
C ARG A 25 -8.40 13.03 21.16
N SER A 26 -9.42 12.25 20.86
CA SER A 26 -9.19 10.89 20.38
C SER A 26 -8.60 11.01 18.97
N ASN A 27 -7.28 11.04 18.88
CA ASN A 27 -6.62 10.75 17.62
C ASN A 27 -6.96 9.30 17.29
N ASN A 28 -8.03 9.07 16.53
CA ASN A 28 -8.26 7.82 15.86
C ASN A 28 -7.08 7.63 14.90
N SER A 29 -6.01 7.03 15.39
CA SER A 29 -4.93 6.56 14.55
C SER A 29 -5.49 5.40 13.74
N PHE A 30 -6.09 5.70 12.61
CA PHE A 30 -6.45 4.68 11.64
C PHE A 30 -5.14 4.10 11.13
N ALA A 31 -4.95 2.80 11.34
CA ALA A 31 -3.91 2.05 10.68
C ALA A 31 -4.36 1.72 9.25
N ASP A 32 -3.41 1.57 8.34
CA ASP A 32 -3.70 1.02 7.02
C ASP A 32 -4.45 -0.31 7.17
N THR A 33 -5.41 -0.55 6.29
CA THR A 33 -6.15 -1.81 6.29
C THR A 33 -6.07 -2.45 4.92
N PHE A 34 -5.50 -3.64 4.87
CA PHE A 34 -5.44 -4.46 3.67
C PHE A 34 -6.48 -5.57 3.80
N TYR A 35 -7.61 -5.41 3.13
CA TYR A 35 -8.73 -6.32 3.25
C TYR A 35 -8.50 -7.63 2.50
N LYS A 36 -8.04 -7.52 1.23
CA LYS A 36 -7.92 -8.68 0.37
C LYS A 36 -6.80 -8.49 -0.66
N ASN A 37 -6.10 -9.58 -1.00
CA ASN A 37 -5.15 -9.65 -2.09
C ASN A 37 -5.39 -10.92 -2.92
N ASP A 38 -6.00 -10.78 -4.09
CA ASP A 38 -6.14 -11.86 -5.07
C ASP A 38 -4.98 -11.78 -6.07
N ILE A 39 -4.12 -12.79 -6.09
CA ILE A 39 -2.94 -12.85 -6.92
C ILE A 39 -3.11 -13.95 -7.96
N LYS A 40 -2.99 -13.59 -9.24
CA LYS A 40 -2.97 -14.52 -10.35
C LYS A 40 -1.58 -14.52 -10.98
N VAL A 41 -1.05 -15.69 -11.21
CA VAL A 41 0.27 -15.91 -11.80
C VAL A 41 0.09 -16.73 -13.09
N ARG A 42 0.53 -16.19 -14.20
CA ARG A 42 0.58 -16.91 -15.46
C ARG A 42 2.03 -17.15 -15.85
N ILE A 43 2.44 -18.40 -15.85
CA ILE A 43 3.77 -18.81 -16.28
C ILE A 43 3.81 -18.84 -17.80
N ASN A 44 4.81 -18.20 -18.39
CA ASN A 44 5.02 -18.14 -19.82
C ASN A 44 6.03 -19.22 -20.26
N LYS A 45 6.00 -19.59 -21.54
CA LYS A 45 6.89 -20.60 -22.15
C LYS A 45 8.39 -20.24 -22.04
N ASP A 46 8.73 -18.97 -21.89
CA ASP A 46 10.09 -18.46 -21.73
C ASP A 46 10.58 -18.48 -20.27
N GLY A 47 9.82 -19.09 -19.36
CA GLY A 47 10.14 -19.14 -17.95
C GLY A 47 9.89 -17.82 -17.19
N SER A 48 9.34 -16.81 -17.83
CA SER A 48 8.83 -15.61 -17.16
C SER A 48 7.44 -15.84 -16.56
N ALA A 49 6.99 -14.95 -15.68
CA ALA A 49 5.62 -14.96 -15.18
C ALA A 49 4.98 -13.57 -15.29
N ASP A 50 3.74 -13.52 -15.74
CA ASP A 50 2.87 -12.36 -15.61
C ASP A 50 2.10 -12.47 -14.30
N ILE A 51 2.19 -11.45 -13.47
CA ILE A 51 1.52 -11.40 -12.15
C ILE A 51 0.49 -10.27 -12.17
N GLU A 52 -0.74 -10.62 -11.80
CA GLU A 52 -1.83 -9.69 -11.54
C GLU A 52 -2.19 -9.79 -10.05
N SER A 53 -2.18 -8.66 -9.33
CA SER A 53 -2.58 -8.57 -7.93
C SER A 53 -3.75 -7.59 -7.81
N ILE A 54 -4.90 -8.08 -7.37
CA ILE A 54 -6.09 -7.27 -7.10
C ILE A 54 -6.14 -7.02 -5.59
N MET A 55 -5.87 -5.79 -5.20
CA MET A 55 -5.70 -5.35 -3.82
C MET A 55 -6.87 -4.51 -3.38
N ASP A 56 -7.61 -4.95 -2.36
CA ASP A 56 -8.62 -4.16 -1.67
C ASP A 56 -7.97 -3.55 -0.41
N PHE A 57 -7.68 -2.27 -0.47
CA PHE A 57 -6.81 -1.59 0.47
C PHE A 57 -7.35 -0.22 0.87
N GLN A 58 -7.19 0.14 2.14
CA GLN A 58 -7.49 1.46 2.68
C GLN A 58 -6.25 2.06 3.33
N PRO A 59 -5.60 3.04 2.70
CA PRO A 59 -4.53 3.80 3.33
C PRO A 59 -5.07 4.69 4.44
N SER A 60 -4.25 4.98 5.43
CA SER A 60 -4.58 5.89 6.54
C SER A 60 -3.62 7.08 6.63
N LYS A 61 -2.47 6.95 5.99
CA LYS A 61 -1.38 7.93 6.01
C LYS A 61 -0.47 7.77 4.79
N GLY A 62 0.50 8.68 4.66
CA GLY A 62 1.49 8.62 3.58
C GLY A 62 1.02 9.28 2.30
N THR A 63 1.81 9.16 1.27
CA THR A 63 1.57 9.74 -0.05
C THR A 63 1.47 8.70 -1.14
N GLU A 64 1.89 7.47 -0.85
CA GLU A 64 2.00 6.34 -1.75
C GLU A 64 1.92 5.02 -1.02
N TYR A 65 1.60 3.97 -1.74
CA TYR A 65 1.83 2.60 -1.34
C TYR A 65 2.98 2.03 -2.17
N TYR A 66 3.75 1.14 -1.59
CA TYR A 66 4.82 0.45 -2.30
C TYR A 66 4.91 -1.02 -1.88
N ILE A 67 5.29 -1.86 -2.84
CA ILE A 67 5.55 -3.28 -2.62
C ILE A 67 7.04 -3.51 -2.83
N PRO A 68 7.80 -3.78 -1.77
CA PRO A 68 9.23 -4.07 -1.90
C PRO A 68 9.40 -5.50 -2.43
N ILE A 69 10.19 -5.65 -3.48
CA ILE A 69 10.55 -6.95 -4.06
C ILE A 69 12.07 -7.04 -4.10
N GLY A 70 12.63 -7.95 -3.32
CA GLY A 70 14.07 -8.16 -3.21
C GLY A 70 14.49 -9.59 -3.49
N ASN A 71 15.80 -9.85 -3.39
CA ASN A 71 16.40 -11.18 -3.58
C ASN A 71 16.09 -11.82 -4.95
N LEU A 72 16.10 -11.00 -5.98
CA LEU A 72 15.68 -11.41 -7.32
C LEU A 72 16.70 -12.28 -8.07
N GLY A 73 17.98 -12.26 -7.63
CA GLY A 73 19.05 -12.93 -8.37
C GLY A 73 19.14 -12.40 -9.80
N THR A 74 18.92 -13.27 -10.78
CA THR A 74 18.90 -12.90 -12.21
C THR A 74 17.54 -12.39 -12.71
N SER A 75 16.48 -12.47 -11.89
CA SER A 75 15.14 -12.02 -12.25
C SER A 75 15.06 -10.49 -12.28
N LYS A 76 14.19 -9.97 -13.14
CA LYS A 76 13.88 -8.53 -13.22
C LYS A 76 12.38 -8.32 -13.20
N ILE A 77 11.95 -7.17 -12.68
CA ILE A 77 10.59 -6.70 -12.80
C ILE A 77 10.50 -5.79 -14.02
N VAL A 78 9.55 -6.06 -14.89
CA VAL A 78 9.29 -5.25 -16.09
C VAL A 78 7.79 -5.04 -16.27
N ASN A 79 7.41 -4.06 -17.07
CA ASN A 79 6.02 -3.78 -17.45
C ASN A 79 5.08 -3.53 -16.25
N PHE A 80 5.58 -2.90 -15.20
CA PHE A 80 4.74 -2.55 -14.05
C PHE A 80 3.68 -1.51 -14.43
N LYS A 81 2.43 -1.84 -14.12
CA LYS A 81 1.26 -0.98 -14.35
C LYS A 81 0.32 -1.09 -13.16
N VAL A 82 -0.38 -0.01 -12.88
CA VAL A 82 -1.42 0.05 -11.86
C VAL A 82 -2.69 0.64 -12.46
N SER A 83 -3.81 0.17 -12.00
CA SER A 83 -5.12 0.74 -12.25
C SER A 83 -5.94 0.76 -10.96
N GLU A 84 -6.95 1.59 -10.89
CA GLU A 84 -7.94 1.63 -9.81
C GLU A 84 -9.31 1.23 -10.36
N ILE A 85 -10.05 0.42 -9.61
CA ILE A 85 -11.44 0.10 -9.96
C ILE A 85 -12.35 1.21 -9.42
N GLN A 86 -12.98 1.94 -10.32
CA GLN A 86 -13.95 3.00 -10.01
C GLN A 86 -15.29 2.71 -10.70
N ASN A 87 -16.35 2.56 -9.93
CA ASN A 87 -17.71 2.23 -10.44
C ASN A 87 -17.71 0.99 -11.37
N GLY A 88 -16.93 -0.04 -11.00
CA GLY A 88 -16.80 -1.28 -11.78
C GLY A 88 -15.95 -1.17 -13.04
N LYS A 89 -15.34 -0.01 -13.32
CA LYS A 89 -14.44 0.20 -14.45
C LYS A 89 -12.99 0.31 -13.96
N GLU A 90 -12.09 -0.25 -14.73
CA GLU A 90 -10.65 -0.14 -14.49
C GLU A 90 -10.13 1.16 -15.10
N ILE A 91 -9.61 2.04 -14.24
CA ILE A 91 -9.02 3.33 -14.60
C ILE A 91 -7.51 3.23 -14.48
N PRO A 92 -6.76 3.26 -15.60
CA PRO A 92 -5.32 3.12 -15.56
C PRO A 92 -4.64 4.34 -14.94
N TYR A 93 -3.57 4.09 -14.20
CA TYR A 93 -2.67 5.11 -13.68
C TYR A 93 -1.63 5.51 -14.71
N GLU A 94 -1.18 6.75 -14.64
CA GLU A 94 -0.02 7.22 -15.42
C GLU A 94 1.23 6.47 -14.96
N SER A 95 1.91 5.78 -15.87
CA SER A 95 3.17 5.10 -15.59
C SER A 95 4.34 6.06 -15.73
N LEU A 96 5.07 6.30 -14.64
CA LEU A 96 6.27 7.12 -14.62
C LEU A 96 7.51 6.25 -14.82
N GLU A 97 8.48 6.74 -15.59
CA GLU A 97 9.78 6.08 -15.77
C GLU A 97 10.56 6.00 -14.45
N ASN A 98 10.53 7.09 -13.68
CA ASN A 98 11.22 7.19 -12.39
C ASN A 98 10.25 7.66 -11.31
N TRP A 99 10.19 6.90 -10.21
CA TRP A 99 9.38 7.27 -9.06
C TRP A 99 10.10 8.28 -8.17
N ASN A 100 9.42 9.38 -7.81
CA ASN A 100 9.96 10.40 -6.92
C ASN A 100 9.23 10.39 -5.56
N THR A 101 9.90 9.88 -4.54
CA THR A 101 9.36 9.78 -3.17
C THR A 101 9.10 11.13 -2.49
N LYS A 102 9.73 12.22 -2.97
CA LYS A 102 9.61 13.57 -2.38
C LYS A 102 8.38 14.34 -2.82
N LYS A 103 7.65 13.85 -3.82
CA LYS A 103 6.42 14.46 -4.30
C LYS A 103 5.29 14.37 -3.28
N SER A 104 4.40 15.35 -3.30
CA SER A 104 3.19 15.37 -2.47
C SER A 104 2.21 14.27 -2.86
N ARG A 105 1.20 14.02 -2.01
CA ARG A 105 0.14 13.05 -2.29
C ARG A 105 -0.64 13.40 -3.57
N GLN A 106 -0.97 14.67 -3.78
CA GLN A 106 -1.67 15.14 -4.98
C GLN A 106 -0.84 14.90 -6.25
N GLU A 107 0.45 15.20 -6.22
CA GLU A 107 1.34 14.99 -7.37
C GLU A 107 1.54 13.52 -7.72
N LYS A 108 1.40 12.61 -6.73
CA LYS A 108 1.51 11.15 -6.91
C LYS A 108 0.17 10.49 -7.25
N SER A 109 -0.94 11.15 -6.96
CA SER A 109 -2.29 10.60 -7.20
C SER A 109 -2.49 10.17 -8.65
N GLY A 110 -3.01 8.95 -8.84
CA GLY A 110 -3.24 8.37 -10.17
C GLY A 110 -1.98 8.04 -10.96
N LYS A 111 -0.83 7.92 -10.28
CA LYS A 111 0.45 7.61 -10.90
C LYS A 111 1.07 6.37 -10.29
N SER A 112 1.88 5.66 -11.09
CA SER A 112 2.65 4.50 -10.67
C SER A 112 4.06 4.56 -11.24
N GLY A 113 4.98 3.85 -10.61
CA GLY A 113 6.36 3.79 -11.07
C GLY A 113 7.20 2.81 -10.27
N VAL A 114 8.42 2.61 -10.69
CA VAL A 114 9.35 1.68 -10.04
C VAL A 114 10.51 2.46 -9.47
N LEU A 115 10.82 2.19 -8.20
CA LEU A 115 12.04 2.65 -7.57
C LEU A 115 13.02 1.47 -7.50
N LYS A 116 14.18 1.61 -8.13
CA LYS A 116 15.26 0.63 -8.03
C LYS A 116 15.98 0.82 -6.70
N THR A 117 16.16 -0.26 -5.96
CA THR A 117 16.91 -0.29 -4.70
C THR A 117 18.20 -1.09 -4.83
N SER A 118 19.03 -1.09 -3.81
CA SER A 118 20.28 -1.89 -3.80
C SER A 118 20.03 -3.40 -3.89
N ASN A 119 18.85 -3.87 -3.47
CA ASN A 119 18.52 -5.31 -3.40
C ASN A 119 17.26 -5.68 -4.21
N GLY A 120 16.82 -4.83 -5.14
CA GLY A 120 15.64 -5.12 -5.95
C GLY A 120 14.88 -3.88 -6.37
N TYR A 121 13.57 -3.90 -6.17
CA TYR A 121 12.65 -2.85 -6.62
C TYR A 121 11.60 -2.55 -5.55
N GLU A 122 11.07 -1.33 -5.58
CA GLU A 122 9.81 -0.96 -4.96
C GLU A 122 8.82 -0.62 -6.07
N LEU A 123 7.69 -1.33 -6.10
CA LEU A 123 6.59 -1.06 -7.03
C LEU A 123 5.67 -0.06 -6.36
N CYS A 124 5.73 1.20 -6.80
CA CYS A 124 5.11 2.33 -6.14
C CYS A 124 3.87 2.81 -6.88
N PHE A 125 2.85 3.25 -6.13
CA PHE A 125 1.71 3.98 -6.68
C PHE A 125 1.14 4.95 -5.67
N GLY A 126 0.68 6.10 -6.17
CA GLY A 126 0.10 7.14 -5.35
C GLY A 126 -1.41 7.00 -5.23
N PHE A 127 -1.92 7.41 -4.07
CA PHE A 127 -3.37 7.49 -3.84
C PHE A 127 -3.75 8.93 -3.49
N GLY A 128 -4.87 9.43 -4.04
CA GLY A 128 -5.32 10.80 -3.82
C GLY A 128 -5.95 11.01 -2.46
N GLU A 129 -6.61 9.98 -1.91
CA GLU A 129 -7.42 10.04 -0.70
C GLU A 129 -7.23 8.82 0.18
N TYR A 130 -7.50 8.99 1.48
CA TYR A 130 -7.45 7.88 2.47
C TYR A 130 -8.78 7.13 2.52
N GLN A 131 -9.17 6.56 1.36
CA GLN A 131 -10.41 5.79 1.22
C GLN A 131 -10.09 4.34 0.86
N ARG A 132 -11.02 3.45 1.15
CA ARG A 132 -10.97 2.07 0.68
C ARG A 132 -11.15 2.04 -0.83
N LYS A 133 -10.20 1.42 -1.52
CA LYS A 133 -10.13 1.33 -2.98
C LYS A 133 -9.64 -0.04 -3.40
N THR A 134 -10.00 -0.43 -4.61
CA THR A 134 -9.46 -1.62 -5.25
C THR A 134 -8.46 -1.22 -6.31
N PHE A 135 -7.23 -1.68 -6.14
CA PHE A 135 -6.14 -1.49 -7.08
C PHE A 135 -5.85 -2.79 -7.82
N VAL A 136 -5.52 -2.67 -9.10
CA VAL A 136 -5.06 -3.79 -9.93
C VAL A 136 -3.63 -3.49 -10.34
N LEU A 137 -2.72 -4.31 -9.87
CA LEU A 137 -1.29 -4.23 -10.18
C LEU A 137 -0.93 -5.33 -11.15
N ARG A 138 -0.21 -5.00 -12.22
CA ARG A 138 0.28 -5.96 -13.21
C ARG A 138 1.75 -5.74 -13.44
N TYR A 139 2.51 -6.81 -13.45
CA TYR A 139 3.94 -6.78 -13.78
C TYR A 139 4.41 -8.14 -14.28
N ARG A 140 5.54 -8.14 -14.98
CA ARG A 140 6.21 -9.38 -15.41
C ARG A 140 7.49 -9.57 -14.64
N VAL A 141 7.73 -10.82 -14.24
CA VAL A 141 9.00 -11.28 -13.64
C VAL A 141 9.73 -12.12 -14.69
N THR A 142 10.90 -11.66 -15.11
CA THR A 142 11.77 -12.46 -16.00
C THR A 142 12.49 -13.54 -15.18
N ASN A 143 12.86 -14.64 -15.82
CA ASN A 143 13.54 -15.78 -15.14
C ASN A 143 12.82 -16.18 -13.84
N PHE A 144 11.48 -16.26 -13.88
CA PHE A 144 10.66 -16.63 -12.73
C PHE A 144 10.83 -18.12 -12.39
N ILE A 145 10.87 -18.98 -13.42
CA ILE A 145 11.22 -20.39 -13.28
C ILE A 145 12.73 -20.50 -13.19
N LYS A 146 13.19 -21.24 -12.18
CA LYS A 146 14.59 -21.62 -12.01
C LYS A 146 14.77 -23.07 -12.46
N LEU A 147 15.55 -23.25 -13.52
CA LEU A 147 15.90 -24.58 -13.99
C LEU A 147 16.97 -25.17 -13.07
N LEU A 148 16.72 -26.33 -12.54
CA LEU A 148 17.65 -27.15 -11.77
C LEU A 148 18.07 -28.36 -12.62
N ASN A 149 18.99 -29.19 -12.11
CA ASN A 149 19.50 -30.33 -12.88
C ASN A 149 18.45 -31.39 -13.19
N ASP A 150 17.46 -31.54 -12.31
CA ASP A 150 16.45 -32.62 -12.31
C ASP A 150 15.01 -32.12 -12.18
N SER A 151 14.82 -30.79 -12.04
CA SER A 151 13.52 -30.21 -11.77
C SER A 151 13.48 -28.72 -12.08
N ASP A 152 12.27 -28.17 -12.16
CA ASP A 152 12.02 -26.74 -12.25
C ASP A 152 11.53 -26.22 -10.89
N MET A 153 11.95 -25.03 -10.50
CA MET A 153 11.62 -24.44 -9.21
C MET A 153 11.00 -23.06 -9.37
N ILE A 154 9.95 -22.81 -8.60
CA ILE A 154 9.45 -21.45 -8.32
C ILE A 154 9.89 -21.08 -6.91
N PHE A 155 10.63 -19.99 -6.79
CA PHE A 155 10.98 -19.39 -5.51
C PHE A 155 10.55 -17.91 -5.51
N TRP A 156 9.35 -17.64 -5.01
CA TRP A 156 8.78 -16.31 -5.03
C TRP A 156 7.96 -16.00 -3.77
N LYS A 157 8.12 -14.80 -3.23
CA LYS A 157 7.35 -14.31 -2.10
C LYS A 157 6.18 -13.45 -2.63
N PHE A 158 4.99 -14.05 -2.70
CA PHE A 158 3.80 -13.38 -3.23
C PHE A 158 3.25 -12.30 -2.28
N VAL A 159 3.39 -12.48 -0.97
CA VAL A 159 3.01 -11.48 0.04
C VAL A 159 4.25 -11.09 0.83
N ASN A 160 4.59 -9.81 0.77
CA ASN A 160 5.76 -9.31 1.47
C ASN A 160 5.44 -9.08 2.96
N ASP A 161 6.40 -9.37 3.84
CA ASP A 161 6.31 -9.15 5.29
C ASP A 161 6.55 -7.69 5.70
N ARG A 162 7.02 -6.84 4.78
CA ARG A 162 7.27 -5.41 5.00
C ARG A 162 6.17 -4.50 4.45
N LEU A 163 4.97 -5.01 4.25
CA LEU A 163 3.80 -4.21 3.92
C LEU A 163 3.36 -3.40 5.14
N SER A 164 2.78 -2.21 4.94
CA SER A 164 2.26 -1.36 6.02
C SER A 164 1.13 -2.00 6.82
N ALA A 165 0.41 -2.95 6.19
CA ALA A 165 -0.58 -3.82 6.82
C ALA A 165 -0.55 -5.19 6.13
N ALA A 166 -0.73 -6.26 6.90
CA ALA A 166 -0.91 -7.60 6.34
C ALA A 166 -2.32 -7.73 5.73
N PRO A 167 -2.47 -8.36 4.55
CA PRO A 167 -3.78 -8.64 4.01
C PRO A 167 -4.55 -9.63 4.91
N LYS A 168 -5.84 -9.33 5.15
CA LYS A 168 -6.72 -10.22 5.94
C LYS A 168 -7.09 -11.50 5.20
N GLU A 169 -7.14 -11.41 3.88
CA GLU A 169 -7.41 -12.54 3.00
C GLU A 169 -6.41 -12.53 1.84
N VAL A 170 -5.86 -13.69 1.52
CA VAL A 170 -4.97 -13.88 0.38
C VAL A 170 -5.45 -15.09 -0.43
N LYS A 171 -5.59 -14.90 -1.74
CA LYS A 171 -5.79 -15.98 -2.68
C LYS A 171 -4.68 -15.93 -3.74
N ILE A 172 -4.07 -17.08 -4.00
CA ILE A 172 -3.04 -17.21 -5.04
C ILE A 172 -3.51 -18.28 -6.02
N THR A 173 -3.48 -17.97 -7.30
CA THR A 173 -3.80 -18.90 -8.40
C THR A 173 -2.62 -18.90 -9.37
N ILE A 174 -2.06 -20.06 -9.67
CA ILE A 174 -0.94 -20.27 -10.59
C ILE A 174 -1.41 -21.13 -11.74
#